data_a69a59dfc26cc19b4a97a7a1414ee519
#
_entry.id   a69a59dfc26cc19b4a97a7a1414ee519
#
_cell.length_a   1.000
_cell.length_b   1.000
_cell.length_c   1.000
_cell.angle_alpha   90.00
_cell.angle_beta   90.00
_cell.angle_gamma   90.00
#
_symmetry.space_group_name_H-M   'P 1'
#
loop_
_entity.id
_entity.type
_entity.pdbx_description
1 polymer ?
#
loop_
_entity_poly.entity_id
_entity_poly.type
_entity_poly.pdbx_seq_one_letter_code
_entity_poly.pdbx_strand_id
1 'polypeptide(L)'
;MMEKLFDRVALIGIGLIGSSLARVLRRDSPGTTIVACARRAETLAAVERLELADVTTHDPAEAAAGADLVVIATPLSAYAEIGRRIGPVLKDGAILTDVGSVKEAVIRDLTPHVRPGVHFVPGHPVAGTEHSGP
;
A
#
# COMPACT_ATOMS: atom_id res chain seq x y z
N MET A 1 -1.31 19.62 -18.14
CA MET A 1 -2.12 18.56 -17.52
C MET A 1 -1.22 17.47 -16.98
N MET A 2 -1.48 17.04 -15.77
CA MET A 2 -0.67 16.00 -15.15
C MET A 2 -1.19 14.62 -15.52
N GLU A 3 -0.28 13.76 -15.91
CA GLU A 3 -0.61 12.36 -16.15
C GLU A 3 -0.66 11.62 -14.83
N LYS A 4 -1.57 10.68 -14.72
CA LYS A 4 -1.60 9.83 -13.54
C LYS A 4 -0.44 8.83 -13.58
N LEU A 5 0.16 8.59 -12.42
CA LEU A 5 1.28 7.66 -12.31
C LEU A 5 0.81 6.22 -12.37
N PHE A 6 -0.35 5.95 -11.80
CA PHE A 6 -0.93 4.61 -11.73
C PHE A 6 -2.43 4.74 -11.97
N ASP A 7 -3.03 3.71 -12.57
CA ASP A 7 -4.48 3.66 -12.69
C ASP A 7 -5.14 3.34 -11.37
N ARG A 8 -4.56 2.44 -10.60
CA ARG A 8 -5.15 1.96 -9.34
C ARG A 8 -4.07 1.68 -8.32
N VAL A 9 -4.23 2.26 -7.14
CA VAL A 9 -3.30 2.08 -6.02
C VAL A 9 -4.09 1.53 -4.83
N ALA A 10 -3.57 0.48 -4.21
CA ALA A 10 -4.15 -0.08 -2.99
C ALA A 10 -3.28 0.32 -1.80
N LEU A 11 -3.90 0.92 -0.80
CA LEU A 11 -3.25 1.28 0.46
C LEU A 11 -3.78 0.32 1.52
N ILE A 12 -2.94 -0.63 1.93
CA ILE A 12 -3.33 -1.63 2.92
C ILE A 12 -2.83 -1.17 4.27
N GLY A 13 -3.77 -0.73 5.10
CA GLY A 13 -3.47 0.04 6.30
C GLY A 13 -3.41 1.51 5.96
N ILE A 14 -4.18 2.32 6.69
CA ILE A 14 -4.32 3.72 6.28
C ILE A 14 -3.69 4.69 7.28
N GLY A 15 -3.25 4.29 8.39
CA GLY A 15 -2.71 5.16 9.43
C GLY A 15 -2.11 6.47 8.94
N LEU A 16 -1.23 7.06 9.72
CA LEU A 16 -0.69 8.39 9.42
C LEU A 16 0.04 8.42 8.07
N ILE A 17 0.90 7.42 7.82
CA ILE A 17 1.68 7.38 6.59
C ILE A 17 0.78 7.09 5.38
N GLY A 18 -0.16 6.16 5.54
CA GLY A 18 -1.11 5.86 4.47
C GLY A 18 -1.96 7.06 4.12
N SER A 19 -2.40 7.82 5.12
CA SER A 19 -3.18 9.03 4.88
C SER A 19 -2.36 10.09 4.14
N SER A 20 -1.10 10.25 4.52
CA SER A 20 -0.22 11.20 3.84
C SER A 20 -0.02 10.83 2.38
N LEU A 21 0.17 9.53 2.12
CA LEU A 21 0.35 9.05 0.76
C LEU A 21 -0.92 9.26 -0.08
N ALA A 22 -2.09 9.01 0.52
CA ALA A 22 -3.36 9.25 -0.16
C ALA A 22 -3.49 10.72 -0.57
N ARG A 23 -3.11 11.64 0.32
CA ARG A 23 -3.18 13.06 0.02
C ARG A 23 -2.25 13.45 -1.11
N VAL A 24 -1.04 12.89 -1.13
CA VAL A 24 -0.08 13.14 -2.21
C VAL A 24 -0.64 12.65 -3.54
N LEU A 25 -1.22 11.45 -3.55
CA LEU A 25 -1.80 10.89 -4.77
C LEU A 25 -2.97 11.74 -5.26
N ARG A 26 -3.83 12.20 -4.35
CA ARG A 26 -4.94 13.06 -4.73
C ARG A 26 -4.45 14.36 -5.37
N ARG A 27 -3.37 14.92 -4.85
CA ARG A 27 -2.83 16.19 -5.35
C ARG A 27 -2.09 16.00 -6.66
N ASP A 28 -1.23 14.99 -6.73
CA ASP A 28 -0.27 14.86 -7.82
C ASP A 28 -0.68 13.88 -8.91
N SER A 29 -1.67 13.02 -8.63
CA SER A 29 -2.15 12.04 -9.61
C SER A 29 -3.66 11.89 -9.50
N PRO A 30 -4.41 12.95 -9.81
CA PRO A 30 -5.86 12.98 -9.52
C PRO A 30 -6.68 11.96 -10.30
N GLY A 31 -6.13 11.39 -11.37
CA GLY A 31 -6.82 10.34 -12.12
C GLY A 31 -6.67 8.94 -11.56
N THR A 32 -5.85 8.78 -10.52
CA THR A 32 -5.62 7.47 -9.92
C THR A 32 -6.78 7.07 -9.03
N THR A 33 -7.27 5.83 -9.18
CA THR A 33 -8.24 5.26 -8.25
C THR A 33 -7.50 4.75 -7.03
N ILE A 34 -7.90 5.22 -5.85
CA ILE A 34 -7.28 4.85 -4.59
C ILE A 34 -8.23 3.92 -3.84
N VAL A 35 -7.73 2.74 -3.47
CA VAL A 35 -8.47 1.78 -2.65
C VAL A 35 -7.79 1.73 -1.30
N ALA A 36 -8.56 1.97 -0.23
CA ALA A 36 -8.04 1.92 1.13
C ALA A 36 -8.57 0.67 1.82
N CYS A 37 -7.68 -0.05 2.47
CA CYS A 37 -8.03 -1.23 3.24
C CYS A 37 -7.67 -1.00 4.70
N ALA A 38 -8.60 -1.27 5.60
CA ALA A 38 -8.35 -1.17 7.02
C ALA A 38 -9.23 -2.18 7.76
N ARG A 39 -8.79 -2.55 8.96
CA ARG A 39 -9.52 -3.53 9.75
C ARG A 39 -10.71 -2.92 10.47
N ARG A 40 -10.62 -1.64 10.83
CA ARG A 40 -11.63 -1.00 11.67
C ARG A 40 -12.60 -0.20 10.83
N ALA A 41 -13.89 -0.35 11.16
CA ALA A 41 -14.93 0.40 10.47
C ALA A 41 -14.78 1.90 10.65
N GLU A 42 -14.39 2.35 11.86
CA GLU A 42 -14.24 3.77 12.12
C GLU A 42 -13.07 4.37 11.31
N THR A 43 -12.03 3.58 11.05
CA THR A 43 -10.94 4.04 10.19
C THR A 43 -11.42 4.28 8.77
N LEU A 44 -12.19 3.33 8.23
CA LEU A 44 -12.73 3.48 6.88
C LEU A 44 -13.74 4.61 6.80
N ALA A 45 -14.54 4.81 7.84
CA ALA A 45 -15.47 5.93 7.88
C ALA A 45 -14.73 7.27 7.83
N ALA A 46 -13.60 7.37 8.53
CA ALA A 46 -12.78 8.57 8.50
C ALA A 46 -12.17 8.79 7.11
N VAL A 47 -11.71 7.72 6.47
CA VAL A 47 -11.16 7.80 5.11
C VAL A 47 -12.21 8.34 4.14
N GLU A 48 -13.44 7.86 4.26
CA GLU A 48 -14.53 8.33 3.39
C GLU A 48 -14.88 9.79 3.67
N ARG A 49 -14.98 10.14 4.95
CA ARG A 49 -15.32 11.52 5.34
C ARG A 49 -14.28 12.51 4.85
N LEU A 50 -13.01 12.13 4.88
CA LEU A 50 -11.92 12.98 4.43
C LEU A 50 -11.62 12.84 2.94
N GLU A 51 -12.38 12.00 2.24
CA GLU A 51 -12.25 11.79 0.80
C GLU A 51 -10.84 11.36 0.38
N LEU A 52 -10.24 10.50 1.20
CA LEU A 52 -8.88 10.04 0.95
C LEU A 52 -8.81 8.88 -0.03
N ALA A 53 -9.92 8.19 -0.28
CA ALA A 53 -9.94 7.05 -1.18
C ALA A 53 -11.25 7.00 -1.95
N ASP A 54 -11.21 6.34 -3.10
CA ASP A 54 -12.40 6.15 -3.94
C ASP A 54 -13.18 4.91 -3.51
N VAL A 55 -12.48 3.90 -2.99
CA VAL A 55 -13.07 2.63 -2.57
C VAL A 55 -12.47 2.26 -1.23
N THR A 56 -13.30 1.74 -0.34
CA THR A 56 -12.84 1.24 0.96
C THR A 56 -13.25 -0.22 1.11
N THR A 57 -12.42 -0.99 1.79
CA THR A 57 -12.68 -2.41 2.00
C THR A 57 -11.96 -2.89 3.26
N HIS A 58 -12.46 -3.97 3.86
CA HIS A 58 -11.79 -4.65 4.95
C HIS A 58 -10.90 -5.80 4.47
N ASP A 59 -10.98 -6.16 3.19
CA ASP A 59 -10.30 -7.33 2.65
C ASP A 59 -9.06 -6.91 1.86
N PRO A 60 -7.86 -7.25 2.35
CA PRO A 60 -6.62 -6.91 1.61
C PRO A 60 -6.59 -7.49 0.21
N ALA A 61 -7.12 -8.71 0.01
CA ALA A 61 -7.12 -9.31 -1.32
C ALA A 61 -7.99 -8.52 -2.28
N GLU A 62 -9.15 -8.06 -1.81
CA GLU A 62 -10.02 -7.23 -2.64
C GLU A 62 -9.34 -5.91 -2.99
N ALA A 63 -8.64 -5.32 -2.04
CA ALA A 63 -7.95 -4.07 -2.29
C ALA A 63 -6.83 -4.23 -3.31
N ALA A 64 -6.07 -5.31 -3.20
CA ALA A 64 -4.88 -5.52 -4.03
C ALA A 64 -5.20 -6.00 -5.45
N ALA A 65 -6.35 -6.62 -5.65
CA ALA A 65 -6.69 -7.20 -6.95
C ALA A 65 -6.77 -6.09 -8.01
N GLY A 66 -5.99 -6.25 -9.07
CA GLY A 66 -5.97 -5.29 -10.18
C GLY A 66 -5.21 -4.00 -9.90
N ALA A 67 -4.57 -3.86 -8.74
CA ALA A 67 -3.81 -2.66 -8.43
C ALA A 67 -2.47 -2.66 -9.14
N ASP A 68 -2.06 -1.48 -9.60
CA ASP A 68 -0.73 -1.29 -10.20
C ASP A 68 0.33 -1.12 -9.12
N LEU A 69 -0.06 -0.57 -8.00
CA LEU A 69 0.82 -0.34 -6.87
C LEU A 69 0.07 -0.75 -5.59
N VAL A 70 0.71 -1.57 -4.78
CA VAL A 70 0.17 -1.98 -3.48
C VAL A 70 1.15 -1.53 -2.42
N VAL A 71 0.69 -0.72 -1.48
CA VAL A 71 1.51 -0.21 -0.38
C VAL A 71 0.99 -0.78 0.93
N ILE A 72 1.85 -1.49 1.65
CA ILE A 72 1.49 -2.04 2.95
C ILE A 72 1.97 -1.10 4.04
N ALA A 73 1.04 -0.56 4.80
CA ALA A 73 1.30 0.41 5.86
C ALA A 73 0.66 -0.01 7.18
N THR A 74 0.57 -1.32 7.40
CA THR A 74 0.04 -1.89 8.65
C THR A 74 1.18 -2.10 9.65
N PRO A 75 0.85 -2.47 10.89
CA PRO A 75 1.90 -2.96 11.80
C PRO A 75 2.61 -4.16 11.20
N LEU A 76 3.90 -4.27 11.50
CA LEU A 76 4.76 -5.29 10.92
C LEU A 76 4.24 -6.72 11.19
N SER A 77 3.62 -6.92 12.35
CA SER A 77 3.10 -8.24 12.72
C SER A 77 2.02 -8.76 11.77
N ALA A 78 1.42 -7.90 10.96
CA ALA A 78 0.37 -8.31 10.03
C ALA A 78 0.92 -8.67 8.64
N TYR A 79 2.21 -8.46 8.39
CA TYR A 79 2.75 -8.56 7.03
C TYR A 79 2.66 -9.97 6.46
N ALA A 80 2.98 -11.00 7.25
CA ALA A 80 2.96 -12.36 6.73
C ALA A 80 1.55 -12.76 6.29
N GLU A 81 0.55 -12.44 7.11
CA GLU A 81 -0.83 -12.77 6.78
C GLU A 81 -1.32 -11.97 5.58
N ILE A 82 -0.99 -10.69 5.52
CA ILE A 82 -1.37 -9.87 4.38
C ILE A 82 -0.71 -10.39 3.11
N GLY A 83 0.58 -10.73 3.17
CA GLY A 83 1.29 -11.30 2.03
C GLY A 83 0.61 -12.56 1.51
N ARG A 84 0.22 -13.43 2.43
CA ARG A 84 -0.47 -14.67 2.06
C ARG A 84 -1.78 -14.38 1.34
N ARG A 85 -2.50 -13.35 1.75
CA ARG A 85 -3.82 -13.06 1.18
C ARG A 85 -3.72 -12.32 -0.14
N ILE A 86 -2.75 -11.42 -0.31
CA ILE A 86 -2.66 -10.62 -1.53
C ILE A 86 -1.83 -11.29 -2.62
N GLY A 87 -0.86 -12.14 -2.26
CA GLY A 87 0.03 -12.76 -3.24
C GLY A 87 -0.69 -13.36 -4.44
N PRO A 88 -1.71 -14.20 -4.22
CA PRO A 88 -2.40 -14.84 -5.35
C PRO A 88 -3.16 -13.89 -6.26
N VAL A 89 -3.50 -12.69 -5.81
CA VAL A 89 -4.33 -11.77 -6.58
C VAL A 89 -3.56 -10.61 -7.20
N LEU A 90 -2.27 -10.48 -6.91
CA LEU A 90 -1.46 -9.43 -7.52
C LEU A 90 -1.34 -9.69 -9.01
N LYS A 91 -1.56 -8.65 -9.81
CA LYS A 91 -1.48 -8.81 -11.26
C LYS A 91 -0.02 -8.75 -11.72
N ASP A 92 0.23 -9.25 -12.92
CA ASP A 92 1.57 -9.13 -13.51
C ASP A 92 1.90 -7.65 -13.73
N GLY A 93 3.13 -7.29 -13.39
CA GLY A 93 3.57 -5.92 -13.49
C GLY A 93 3.27 -5.06 -12.28
N ALA A 94 2.52 -5.60 -11.30
CA ALA A 94 2.23 -4.84 -10.08
C ALA A 94 3.50 -4.58 -9.29
N ILE A 95 3.52 -3.43 -8.62
CA ILE A 95 4.60 -3.08 -7.69
C ILE A 95 4.06 -3.25 -6.28
N LEU A 96 4.77 -4.04 -5.47
CA LEU A 96 4.46 -4.23 -4.06
C LEU A 96 5.53 -3.54 -3.25
N THR A 97 5.13 -2.61 -2.39
CA THR A 97 6.06 -1.91 -1.51
C THR A 97 5.46 -1.78 -0.12
N ASP A 98 6.23 -1.23 0.80
CA ASP A 98 5.81 -1.10 2.18
C ASP A 98 6.47 0.11 2.83
N VAL A 99 6.02 0.43 4.05
CA VAL A 99 6.58 1.51 4.85
C VAL A 99 7.13 1.00 6.18
N GLY A 100 7.35 -0.31 6.28
CA GLY A 100 7.88 -0.90 7.51
C GLY A 100 9.32 -0.50 7.76
N SER A 101 9.69 -0.42 9.04
CA SER A 101 11.01 0.04 9.43
C SER A 101 12.03 -1.07 9.57
N VAL A 102 11.61 -2.34 9.71
CA VAL A 102 12.50 -3.48 9.90
C VAL A 102 12.53 -4.28 8.61
N LYS A 103 13.47 -3.96 7.73
CA LYS A 103 13.47 -4.51 6.37
C LYS A 103 13.70 -6.01 6.32
N GLU A 104 14.51 -6.54 7.21
CA GLU A 104 14.72 -8.00 7.23
C GLU A 104 13.41 -8.74 7.46
N ALA A 105 12.59 -8.25 8.40
CA ALA A 105 11.30 -8.87 8.66
C ALA A 105 10.35 -8.70 7.49
N VAL A 106 10.35 -7.53 6.86
CA VAL A 106 9.51 -7.26 5.69
C VAL A 106 9.85 -8.23 4.56
N ILE A 107 11.14 -8.38 4.27
CA ILE A 107 11.58 -9.26 3.18
C ILE A 107 11.24 -10.70 3.53
N ARG A 108 11.49 -11.13 4.77
CA ARG A 108 11.18 -12.47 5.21
C ARG A 108 9.69 -12.80 5.06
N ASP A 109 8.83 -11.85 5.44
CA ASP A 109 7.39 -12.11 5.52
C ASP A 109 6.70 -11.98 4.16
N LEU A 110 7.22 -11.17 3.25
CA LEU A 110 6.56 -10.93 1.97
C LEU A 110 7.15 -11.74 0.82
N THR A 111 8.46 -12.00 0.82
CA THR A 111 9.11 -12.69 -0.30
C THR A 111 8.44 -14.01 -0.67
N PRO A 112 8.02 -14.86 0.30
CA PRO A 112 7.40 -16.14 -0.06
C PRO A 112 6.11 -16.00 -0.86
N HIS A 113 5.49 -14.83 -0.86
CA HIS A 113 4.21 -14.59 -1.50
C HIS A 113 4.33 -13.79 -2.79
N VAL A 114 5.54 -13.38 -3.15
CA VAL A 114 5.79 -12.61 -4.36
C VAL A 114 6.11 -13.58 -5.49
N ARG A 115 5.24 -13.62 -6.49
CA ARG A 115 5.46 -14.51 -7.63
C ARG A 115 6.20 -13.77 -8.74
N PRO A 116 6.77 -14.52 -9.72
CA PRO A 116 7.40 -13.88 -10.88
C PRO A 116 6.41 -12.96 -11.58
N GLY A 117 6.90 -11.83 -12.04
CA GLY A 117 6.07 -10.83 -12.69
C GLY A 117 5.61 -9.71 -11.77
N VAL A 118 5.74 -9.87 -10.46
CA VAL A 118 5.45 -8.83 -9.48
C VAL A 118 6.77 -8.20 -9.03
N HIS A 119 6.80 -6.87 -8.98
CA HIS A 119 8.00 -6.13 -8.60
C HIS A 119 7.92 -5.80 -7.12
N PHE A 120 8.66 -6.55 -6.31
CA PHE A 120 8.72 -6.28 -4.88
C PHE A 120 9.85 -5.29 -4.60
N VAL A 121 9.47 -4.10 -4.15
CA VAL A 121 10.42 -3.02 -3.85
C VAL A 121 10.22 -2.64 -2.39
N PRO A 122 10.99 -3.22 -1.46
CA PRO A 122 10.87 -2.84 -0.05
C PRO A 122 11.18 -1.36 0.09
N GLY A 123 10.23 -0.63 0.70
CA GLY A 123 10.39 0.80 0.87
C GLY A 123 11.24 1.11 2.08
N HIS A 124 11.67 2.36 2.18
CA HIS A 124 12.35 2.84 3.37
C HIS A 124 11.56 4.01 3.93
N PRO A 125 11.40 4.07 5.25
CA PRO A 125 10.80 5.26 5.84
C PRO A 125 11.65 6.47 5.48
N VAL A 126 11.00 7.57 5.17
CA VAL A 126 11.69 8.79 4.79
C VAL A 126 12.62 9.26 5.91
N ALA A 127 12.24 9.02 7.12
CA ALA A 127 13.04 9.41 8.28
C ALA A 127 14.32 8.61 8.40
N GLY A 128 14.53 7.76 7.63
CA GLY A 128 15.78 7.07 7.63
C GLY A 128 16.84 7.85 6.94
N THR A 129 16.21 8.15 7.10
CA THR A 129 16.90 8.40 6.72
C THR A 129 17.84 8.80 6.68
N GLU A 130 17.78 8.47 6.73
CA GLU A 130 18.52 8.65 6.66
C GLU A 130 19.24 9.11 6.53
N HIS A 131 19.30 9.09 6.79
CA HIS A 131 20.01 9.48 6.61
C HIS A 131 20.55 9.78 6.22
N SER A 132 20.19 9.60 6.39
CA SER A 132 20.69 9.82 6.00
C SER A 132 21.25 10.29 5.63
N GLY A 133 21.43 10.28 5.55
CA GLY A 133 22.06 10.62 5.18
C GLY A 133 22.59 10.85 4.96
N PRO A 134 23.01 10.99 4.77
CA PRO A 134 23.62 11.17 4.57
C PRO A 134 23.91 11.48 4.46
#